data_626ab6634ee5e0ed9942a63a579df449
#
_entry.id   626ab6634ee5e0ed9942a63a579df449
#
_cell.length_a   1.000
_cell.length_b   1.000
_cell.length_c   1.000
_cell.angle_alpha   90.00
_cell.angle_beta   90.00
_cell.angle_gamma   90.00
#
_symmetry.space_group_name_H-M   'P 1'
#
loop_
_entity.id
_entity.type
_entity.pdbx_description
1 polymer ?
#
loop_
_entity_poly.entity_id
_entity_poly.type
_entity_poly.pdbx_seq_one_letter_code
_entity_poly.pdbx_strand_id
1 'polypeptide(L)'
;MSLSNVQKEQFLQEGFLKISSGLSAELMQSWTATALQRVGYGTAKQCEEQIIWMNHNNQAPIQQIAPAAWETICEVVGGEERIETKILGIESQHFTQINSWVWSDAFIVNFSLGADKPWRAPQAEGFNWHKDGSYFRHFCDSREQALLLVLFWSDXETRGGGTFIAADSPTHVAQELLAHPDGIDPGTFDFPSIIRKCQDFRELVGKAGDXYIXHPYMLHASSANHAGRPRVISNPPVVLKDPLRLDHNFEDLSLLEQTTLHFLKTKFTPPPESARAAYWWEVG
;
A
#
# COMPACT_ATOMS: atom_id res chain seq x y z
N MET A 1 17.77 -9.94 -1.77
CA MET A 1 18.79 -9.09 -2.45
C MET A 1 18.74 -7.71 -1.81
N SER A 2 19.85 -7.26 -1.22
CA SER A 2 19.89 -5.98 -0.51
C SER A 2 19.67 -4.80 -1.46
N LEU A 3 18.96 -3.77 -0.97
CA LEU A 3 18.75 -2.52 -1.72
C LEU A 3 20.07 -1.83 -2.04
N SER A 4 20.24 -1.38 -3.26
CA SER A 4 21.38 -0.54 -3.64
C SER A 4 21.27 0.82 -2.95
N ASN A 5 22.39 1.55 -2.87
CA ASN A 5 22.40 2.89 -2.29
C ASN A 5 21.45 3.84 -3.07
N VAL A 6 21.35 3.66 -4.38
CA VAL A 6 20.44 4.47 -5.22
C VAL A 6 18.97 4.21 -4.82
N GLN A 7 18.61 2.95 -4.61
CA GLN A 7 17.25 2.60 -4.19
C GLN A 7 16.94 3.12 -2.78
N LYS A 8 17.90 3.03 -1.85
CA LYS A 8 17.74 3.57 -0.49
C LYS A 8 17.55 5.09 -0.54
N GLU A 9 18.36 5.78 -1.32
CA GLU A 9 18.23 7.23 -1.50
C GLU A 9 16.89 7.59 -2.14
N GLN A 10 16.47 6.83 -3.15
CA GLN A 10 15.16 7.05 -3.78
C GLN A 10 14.04 6.91 -2.75
N PHE A 11 14.05 5.82 -1.94
CA PHE A 11 13.00 5.63 -0.93
C PHE A 11 13.04 6.75 0.11
N LEU A 12 14.24 7.14 0.55
CA LEU A 12 14.42 8.23 1.51
C LEU A 12 13.83 9.55 1.00
N GLN A 13 14.06 9.87 -0.26
CA GLN A 13 13.65 11.17 -0.82
C GLN A 13 12.21 11.18 -1.35
N GLU A 14 11.79 10.10 -2.01
CA GLU A 14 10.49 10.05 -2.68
C GLU A 14 9.43 9.22 -1.91
N GLY A 15 9.85 8.38 -0.97
CA GLY A 15 8.95 7.55 -0.20
C GLY A 15 8.40 6.36 -0.99
N PHE A 16 9.00 5.99 -2.12
CA PHE A 16 8.60 4.78 -2.83
C PHE A 16 9.72 4.25 -3.71
N LEU A 17 9.62 2.97 -4.00
CA LEU A 17 10.50 2.32 -4.99
C LEU A 17 9.77 1.17 -5.66
N LYS A 18 10.25 0.78 -6.83
CA LYS A 18 9.72 -0.36 -7.56
C LYS A 18 10.79 -1.45 -7.59
N ILE A 19 10.38 -2.67 -7.29
CA ILE A 19 11.25 -3.85 -7.32
C ILE A 19 10.56 -4.98 -8.09
N SER A 20 11.31 -6.01 -8.45
CA SER A 20 10.74 -7.29 -8.86
C SER A 20 10.41 -8.08 -7.58
N SER A 21 9.19 -8.61 -7.47
CA SER A 21 8.79 -9.40 -6.31
C SER A 21 9.44 -10.77 -6.27
N GLY A 22 9.84 -11.29 -7.43
CA GLY A 22 10.35 -12.65 -7.54
C GLY A 22 9.27 -13.74 -7.63
N LEU A 23 8.00 -13.34 -7.76
CA LEU A 23 6.92 -14.31 -7.99
C LEU A 23 7.14 -15.07 -9.30
N SER A 24 6.88 -16.37 -9.30
CA SER A 24 7.00 -17.17 -10.53
C SER A 24 5.84 -16.85 -11.48
N ALA A 25 6.12 -16.92 -12.77
CA ALA A 25 5.11 -16.71 -13.81
C ALA A 25 3.95 -17.72 -13.68
N GLU A 26 4.28 -18.96 -13.31
CA GLU A 26 3.28 -20.02 -13.14
C GLU A 26 2.30 -19.71 -12.01
N LEU A 27 2.81 -19.23 -10.86
CA LEU A 27 1.98 -18.85 -9.72
C LEU A 27 1.06 -17.69 -10.10
N MET A 28 1.66 -16.64 -10.70
CA MET A 28 0.88 -15.46 -11.09
C MET A 28 -0.24 -15.83 -12.08
N GLN A 29 0.08 -16.62 -13.08
CA GLN A 29 -0.89 -17.08 -14.08
C GLN A 29 -2.01 -17.90 -13.42
N SER A 30 -1.64 -18.86 -12.57
CA SER A 30 -2.60 -19.74 -11.90
C SER A 30 -3.57 -18.97 -11.02
N TRP A 31 -3.06 -18.09 -10.14
CA TRP A 31 -3.92 -17.36 -9.22
C TRP A 31 -4.79 -16.34 -9.96
N THR A 32 -4.20 -15.64 -10.95
CA THR A 32 -4.93 -14.64 -11.74
C THR A 32 -6.06 -15.30 -12.56
N ALA A 33 -5.77 -16.42 -13.22
CA ALA A 33 -6.77 -17.13 -14.01
C ALA A 33 -7.94 -17.60 -13.13
N THR A 34 -7.64 -18.17 -11.96
CA THR A 34 -8.65 -18.62 -11.01
C THR A 34 -9.51 -17.44 -10.53
N ALA A 35 -8.86 -16.32 -10.19
CA ALA A 35 -9.56 -15.13 -9.74
C ALA A 35 -10.49 -14.56 -10.81
N LEU A 36 -10.01 -14.45 -12.06
CA LEU A 36 -10.83 -13.94 -13.17
C LEU A 36 -12.02 -14.87 -13.45
N GLN A 37 -11.82 -16.18 -13.31
CA GLN A 37 -12.92 -17.15 -13.43
C GLN A 37 -13.98 -16.92 -12.34
N ARG A 38 -13.55 -16.69 -11.10
CA ARG A 38 -14.45 -16.44 -9.96
C ARG A 38 -15.34 -15.21 -10.17
N VAL A 39 -14.84 -14.18 -10.84
CA VAL A 39 -15.63 -12.97 -11.14
C VAL A 39 -16.33 -13.06 -12.51
N GLY A 40 -16.30 -14.22 -13.16
CA GLY A 40 -17.02 -14.48 -14.41
C GLY A 40 -16.45 -13.74 -15.62
N TYR A 41 -15.21 -13.31 -15.57
CA TYR A 41 -14.62 -12.52 -16.66
C TYR A 41 -14.75 -13.23 -18.02
N GLY A 42 -15.24 -12.49 -19.01
CA GLY A 42 -15.41 -13.03 -20.37
C GLY A 42 -16.67 -13.88 -20.56
N THR A 43 -17.56 -13.93 -19.58
CA THR A 43 -18.82 -14.68 -19.66
C THR A 43 -20.02 -13.76 -19.43
N ALA A 44 -21.23 -14.27 -19.67
CA ALA A 44 -22.46 -13.54 -19.35
C ALA A 44 -22.67 -13.32 -17.85
N LYS A 45 -21.85 -13.94 -17.01
CA LYS A 45 -21.93 -13.82 -15.54
C LYS A 45 -20.90 -12.87 -14.98
N GLN A 46 -20.19 -12.13 -15.83
CA GLN A 46 -19.19 -11.16 -15.37
C GLN A 46 -19.83 -10.12 -14.45
N CYS A 47 -19.16 -9.84 -13.34
CA CYS A 47 -19.59 -8.79 -12.41
C CYS A 47 -19.68 -7.44 -13.14
N GLU A 48 -20.72 -6.68 -12.86
CA GLU A 48 -20.97 -5.39 -13.51
C GLU A 48 -20.14 -4.25 -12.90
N GLU A 49 -19.59 -4.45 -11.69
CA GLU A 49 -18.76 -3.44 -11.05
C GLU A 49 -17.44 -3.28 -11.80
N GLN A 50 -17.00 -2.03 -11.98
CA GLN A 50 -15.73 -1.78 -12.66
C GLN A 50 -14.54 -2.25 -11.82
N ILE A 51 -14.60 -2.05 -10.50
CA ILE A 51 -13.52 -2.45 -9.59
C ILE A 51 -14.09 -3.38 -8.52
N ILE A 52 -13.50 -4.56 -8.40
CA ILE A 52 -13.93 -5.59 -7.45
C ILE A 52 -12.81 -5.84 -6.45
N TRP A 53 -13.14 -5.84 -5.16
CA TRP A 53 -12.27 -6.30 -4.07
C TRP A 53 -12.66 -7.74 -3.74
N MET A 54 -11.73 -8.67 -3.95
CA MET A 54 -12.00 -10.10 -3.81
C MET A 54 -11.54 -10.63 -2.45
N ASN A 55 -12.34 -11.49 -1.86
CA ASN A 55 -11.88 -12.32 -0.75
C ASN A 55 -10.89 -13.36 -1.27
N HIS A 56 -9.91 -13.74 -0.45
CA HIS A 56 -8.93 -14.74 -0.86
C HIS A 56 -9.52 -16.14 -0.94
N ASN A 57 -8.92 -16.94 -1.82
CA ASN A 57 -9.18 -18.36 -1.97
C ASN A 57 -7.85 -19.14 -1.80
N ASN A 58 -6.77 -18.52 -2.23
CA ASN A 58 -5.41 -19.07 -2.10
C ASN A 58 -4.56 -18.10 -1.31
N GLN A 59 -3.61 -18.65 -0.54
CA GLN A 59 -2.61 -17.86 0.18
C GLN A 59 -1.34 -18.67 0.37
N ALA A 60 -0.21 -17.97 0.52
CA ALA A 60 1.07 -18.62 0.75
C ALA A 60 2.04 -17.70 1.49
N PRO A 61 2.97 -18.28 2.29
CA PRO A 61 3.99 -17.47 2.95
C PRO A 61 4.83 -16.68 1.93
N ILE A 62 5.03 -15.40 2.21
CA ILE A 62 5.76 -14.50 1.29
C ILE A 62 7.19 -15.04 1.06
N GLN A 63 7.84 -15.52 2.11
CA GLN A 63 9.20 -16.09 2.02
C GLN A 63 9.30 -17.22 1.00
N GLN A 64 8.21 -17.97 0.81
CA GLN A 64 8.21 -19.12 -0.12
C GLN A 64 7.96 -18.69 -1.56
N ILE A 65 7.04 -17.73 -1.77
CA ILE A 65 6.59 -17.38 -3.13
C ILE A 65 7.29 -16.15 -3.69
N ALA A 66 7.83 -15.27 -2.83
CA ALA A 66 8.44 -13.99 -3.23
C ALA A 66 9.59 -13.63 -2.27
N PRO A 67 10.63 -14.49 -2.14
CA PRO A 67 11.70 -14.24 -1.16
C PRO A 67 12.42 -12.91 -1.37
N ALA A 68 12.61 -12.45 -2.61
CA ALA A 68 13.26 -11.18 -2.89
C ALA A 68 12.44 -9.99 -2.36
N ALA A 69 11.13 -10.05 -2.52
CA ALA A 69 10.24 -9.02 -1.96
C ALA A 69 10.29 -9.05 -0.43
N TRP A 70 10.26 -10.26 0.16
CA TRP A 70 10.33 -10.40 1.62
C TRP A 70 11.60 -9.78 2.19
N GLU A 71 12.75 -10.11 1.58
CA GLU A 71 14.03 -9.52 2.00
C GLU A 71 14.01 -7.99 1.94
N THR A 72 13.42 -7.43 0.87
CA THR A 72 13.34 -5.98 0.71
C THR A 72 12.41 -5.35 1.75
N ILE A 73 11.25 -5.96 1.99
CA ILE A 73 10.30 -5.48 3.02
C ILE A 73 11.02 -5.46 4.38
N CYS A 74 11.68 -6.57 4.75
CA CYS A 74 12.42 -6.66 6.00
C CYS A 74 13.50 -5.58 6.10
N GLU A 75 14.27 -5.37 5.02
CA GLU A 75 15.32 -4.34 5.02
C GLU A 75 14.73 -2.94 5.23
N VAL A 76 13.62 -2.62 4.56
CA VAL A 76 13.01 -1.29 4.67
C VAL A 76 12.48 -1.03 6.08
N VAL A 77 11.86 -2.03 6.72
CA VAL A 77 11.27 -1.86 8.06
C VAL A 77 12.27 -2.07 9.20
N GLY A 78 13.49 -2.53 8.89
CA GLY A 78 14.56 -2.68 9.88
C GLY A 78 14.68 -4.05 10.50
N GLY A 79 14.13 -5.08 9.86
CA GLY A 79 14.31 -6.48 10.25
C GLY A 79 13.02 -7.27 10.30
N GLU A 80 13.14 -8.56 9.99
CA GLU A 80 12.02 -9.50 10.03
C GLU A 80 11.37 -9.56 11.43
N GLU A 81 12.22 -9.47 12.47
CA GLU A 81 11.77 -9.51 13.86
C GLU A 81 10.83 -8.37 14.25
N ARG A 82 10.79 -7.30 13.46
CA ARG A 82 9.91 -6.17 13.71
C ARG A 82 8.49 -6.39 13.17
N ILE A 83 8.33 -7.30 12.22
CA ILE A 83 7.03 -7.54 11.56
C ILE A 83 6.14 -8.35 12.50
N GLU A 84 4.87 -7.93 12.63
CA GLU A 84 3.89 -8.60 13.48
C GLU A 84 3.64 -10.02 12.95
N THR A 85 3.78 -11.01 13.83
CA THR A 85 3.61 -12.43 13.48
C THR A 85 2.21 -12.95 13.76
N LYS A 86 1.42 -12.20 14.54
CA LYS A 86 0.05 -12.61 14.89
C LYS A 86 -0.90 -12.25 13.76
N ILE A 87 -1.93 -13.04 13.59
CA ILE A 87 -3.04 -12.70 12.71
C ILE A 87 -3.93 -11.72 13.49
N LEU A 88 -4.15 -10.54 12.93
CA LEU A 88 -4.91 -9.49 13.58
C LEU A 88 -6.32 -9.43 13.00
N GLY A 89 -7.32 -9.48 13.87
CA GLY A 89 -8.72 -9.23 13.48
C GLY A 89 -8.95 -7.73 13.33
N ILE A 90 -9.68 -7.33 12.31
CA ILE A 90 -10.00 -5.92 12.06
C ILE A 90 -11.43 -5.76 11.53
N GLU A 91 -11.98 -4.57 11.69
CA GLU A 91 -13.23 -4.19 11.02
C GLU A 91 -12.89 -3.35 9.79
N SER A 92 -13.09 -3.92 8.62
CA SER A 92 -12.84 -3.24 7.35
C SER A 92 -13.89 -3.68 6.33
N GLN A 93 -14.15 -2.84 5.35
CA GLN A 93 -15.08 -3.15 4.26
C GLN A 93 -14.58 -4.28 3.37
N HIS A 94 -13.27 -4.50 3.30
CA HIS A 94 -12.67 -5.36 2.29
C HIS A 94 -11.98 -6.60 2.85
N PHE A 95 -11.63 -6.61 4.15
CA PHE A 95 -10.99 -7.75 4.77
C PHE A 95 -11.20 -7.70 6.29
N THR A 96 -11.20 -8.86 6.91
CA THR A 96 -11.46 -9.01 8.35
C THR A 96 -10.23 -9.43 9.14
N GLN A 97 -9.14 -9.74 8.45
CA GLN A 97 -7.89 -10.18 9.08
C GLN A 97 -6.69 -9.63 8.32
N ILE A 98 -5.61 -9.37 9.06
CA ILE A 98 -4.30 -9.03 8.50
C ILE A 98 -3.32 -10.12 8.92
N ASN A 99 -2.55 -10.61 7.96
CA ASN A 99 -1.41 -11.48 8.18
C ASN A 99 -0.22 -10.96 7.37
N SER A 100 0.72 -10.31 8.02
CA SER A 100 1.86 -9.64 7.34
C SER A 100 2.88 -10.63 6.75
N TRP A 101 2.73 -11.94 7.03
CA TRP A 101 3.66 -12.98 6.57
C TRP A 101 3.15 -13.74 5.33
N VAL A 102 1.91 -13.42 4.89
CA VAL A 102 1.24 -14.20 3.85
C VAL A 102 0.69 -13.27 2.78
N TRP A 103 0.94 -13.61 1.51
CA TRP A 103 0.22 -13.00 0.40
C TRP A 103 -0.87 -13.95 -0.09
N SER A 104 -1.91 -13.37 -0.67
CA SER A 104 -3.09 -14.12 -1.09
C SER A 104 -3.64 -13.57 -2.42
N ASP A 105 -4.61 -14.30 -2.97
CA ASP A 105 -5.37 -13.89 -4.15
C ASP A 105 -6.60 -13.03 -3.78
N ALA A 106 -6.53 -12.31 -2.66
CA ALA A 106 -7.47 -11.24 -2.32
C ALA A 106 -7.16 -10.03 -3.23
N PHE A 107 -7.60 -10.14 -4.47
CA PHE A 107 -7.21 -9.20 -5.51
C PHE A 107 -8.16 -8.03 -5.62
N ILE A 108 -7.61 -6.91 -6.12
CA ILE A 108 -8.40 -5.78 -6.61
C ILE A 108 -8.35 -5.88 -8.14
N VAL A 109 -9.48 -6.26 -8.72
CA VAL A 109 -9.62 -6.43 -10.17
C VAL A 109 -10.30 -5.18 -10.73
N ASN A 110 -9.68 -4.55 -11.73
CA ASN A 110 -10.21 -3.36 -12.39
C ASN A 110 -10.45 -3.68 -13.86
N PHE A 111 -11.74 -3.77 -14.25
CA PHE A 111 -12.13 -4.12 -15.61
C PHE A 111 -11.99 -2.93 -16.56
N SER A 112 -11.69 -3.22 -17.81
CA SER A 112 -11.54 -2.18 -18.83
C SER A 112 -12.91 -1.56 -19.20
N LEU A 113 -12.94 -0.24 -19.29
CA LEU A 113 -14.08 0.52 -19.80
C LEU A 113 -14.06 0.63 -21.34
N GLY A 114 -12.93 0.26 -21.97
CA GLY A 114 -12.72 0.39 -23.40
C GLY A 114 -11.81 1.55 -23.76
N ALA A 115 -11.00 1.36 -24.77
CA ALA A 115 -9.98 2.33 -25.20
C ALA A 115 -10.58 3.64 -25.75
N ASP A 116 -11.85 3.59 -26.18
CA ASP A 116 -12.57 4.74 -26.75
C ASP A 116 -13.09 5.72 -25.71
N LYS A 117 -13.13 5.33 -24.43
CA LYS A 117 -13.67 6.19 -23.38
C LYS A 117 -12.68 7.26 -22.96
N PRO A 118 -13.17 8.44 -22.53
CA PRO A 118 -12.27 9.51 -22.06
C PRO A 118 -11.44 9.05 -20.86
N TRP A 119 -10.14 9.33 -20.91
CA TRP A 119 -9.23 9.06 -19.80
C TRP A 119 -8.84 10.38 -19.13
N ARG A 120 -8.73 10.36 -17.81
CA ARG A 120 -8.30 11.53 -17.03
C ARG A 120 -6.95 11.22 -16.40
N ALA A 121 -5.98 12.11 -16.64
CA ALA A 121 -4.67 12.03 -15.99
C ALA A 121 -4.81 12.27 -14.48
N PRO A 122 -3.88 11.75 -13.67
CA PRO A 122 -3.94 12.01 -12.23
C PRO A 122 -3.79 13.50 -11.93
N GLN A 123 -4.62 13.99 -11.04
CA GLN A 123 -4.69 15.40 -10.59
C GLN A 123 -5.43 15.45 -9.27
N ALA A 124 -5.42 16.61 -8.60
CA ALA A 124 -6.00 16.74 -7.26
C ALA A 124 -7.50 16.43 -7.22
N GLU A 125 -8.27 16.89 -8.22
CA GLU A 125 -9.72 16.77 -8.19
C GLU A 125 -10.24 15.55 -8.95
N GLY A 126 -11.35 15.01 -8.48
CA GLY A 126 -12.12 14.00 -9.20
C GLY A 126 -11.66 12.57 -9.03
N PHE A 127 -10.86 12.30 -8.00
CA PHE A 127 -10.42 10.95 -7.64
C PHE A 127 -10.60 10.72 -6.14
N ASN A 128 -10.64 9.45 -5.75
CA ASN A 128 -10.82 9.04 -4.35
C ASN A 128 -9.48 9.00 -3.59
N TRP A 129 -8.77 10.13 -3.58
CA TRP A 129 -7.47 10.21 -2.89
C TRP A 129 -7.58 9.87 -1.41
N HIS A 130 -6.73 8.97 -0.94
CA HIS A 130 -6.70 8.53 0.46
C HIS A 130 -5.33 7.92 0.78
N LYS A 131 -5.06 7.73 2.06
CA LYS A 131 -4.06 6.78 2.54
C LYS A 131 -4.81 5.60 3.16
N ASP A 132 -4.23 4.43 3.10
CA ASP A 132 -4.82 3.24 3.71
C ASP A 132 -4.86 3.36 5.24
N GLY A 133 -5.72 2.57 5.87
CA GLY A 133 -5.82 2.51 7.32
C GLY A 133 -7.17 2.91 7.87
N SER A 134 -8.26 2.39 7.30
CA SER A 134 -9.62 2.66 7.78
C SER A 134 -9.92 2.02 9.15
N TYR A 135 -8.98 1.24 9.69
CA TYR A 135 -9.17 0.39 10.85
C TYR A 135 -8.32 0.81 12.08
N PHE A 136 -7.66 1.98 12.03
CA PHE A 136 -6.85 2.44 13.18
C PHE A 136 -6.78 3.97 13.20
N ARG A 137 -6.49 4.53 14.39
CA ARG A 137 -6.21 5.96 14.57
C ARG A 137 -4.78 6.23 14.12
N HIS A 138 -4.61 7.22 13.25
CA HIS A 138 -3.33 7.53 12.61
C HIS A 138 -2.46 8.45 13.49
N PHE A 139 -1.22 8.03 13.69
CA PHE A 139 -0.15 8.82 14.33
C PHE A 139 1.05 8.87 13.38
N CYS A 140 2.00 9.76 13.67
CA CYS A 140 3.23 9.81 12.88
C CYS A 140 4.02 8.49 12.91
N ASP A 141 3.93 7.77 14.01
CA ASP A 141 4.69 6.54 14.24
C ASP A 141 3.82 5.28 14.19
N SER A 142 2.65 5.34 13.55
CA SER A 142 1.72 4.21 13.49
C SER A 142 2.37 2.93 12.99
N ARG A 143 2.19 1.84 13.74
CA ARG A 143 2.69 0.50 13.41
C ARG A 143 1.72 -0.30 12.54
N GLU A 144 0.47 0.13 12.48
CA GLU A 144 -0.66 -0.60 11.92
C GLU A 144 -0.60 -0.75 10.41
N GLN A 145 0.13 0.16 9.76
CA GLN A 145 0.46 0.04 8.34
C GLN A 145 1.82 0.69 8.10
N ALA A 146 2.87 -0.12 8.19
CA ALA A 146 4.24 0.35 8.02
C ALA A 146 4.58 0.64 6.56
N LEU A 147 3.98 -0.11 5.63
CA LEU A 147 4.21 0.07 4.20
C LEU A 147 2.89 -0.07 3.44
N LEU A 148 2.75 0.71 2.39
CA LEU A 148 1.75 0.52 1.36
C LEU A 148 2.41 -0.30 0.24
N LEU A 149 1.93 -1.50 0.01
CA LEU A 149 2.43 -2.37 -1.05
C LEU A 149 1.42 -2.38 -2.19
N VAL A 150 1.90 -2.27 -3.42
CA VAL A 150 1.05 -2.46 -4.61
C VAL A 150 1.76 -3.48 -5.49
N LEU A 151 1.25 -4.71 -5.46
CA LEU A 151 1.83 -5.85 -6.17
C LEU A 151 1.04 -6.11 -7.45
N PHE A 152 1.72 -6.14 -8.58
CA PHE A 152 1.11 -6.33 -9.89
C PHE A 152 1.03 -7.84 -10.21
N TRP A 153 -0.20 -8.33 -10.39
CA TRP A 153 -0.47 -9.69 -10.83
C TRP A 153 -0.77 -9.75 -12.34
N SER A 154 -0.90 -8.57 -12.99
CA SER A 154 -1.03 -8.42 -14.43
C SER A 154 -0.22 -7.20 -14.87
N ASP A 155 0.07 -7.09 -16.17
CA ASP A 155 0.70 -5.89 -16.70
C ASP A 155 -0.20 -4.67 -16.52
N UNK A 156 0.29 -3.50 -16.00
CA UNK A 156 -0.34 -2.42 -15.91
C UNK A 156 0.30 -1.51 -16.70
N GLU A 157 -0.15 -1.09 -17.90
CA GLU A 157 0.37 -0.06 -18.81
C GLU A 157 -0.33 1.28 -18.54
N THR A 158 0.21 2.34 -19.12
CA THR A 158 -0.40 3.67 -19.00
C THR A 158 -1.86 3.61 -19.45
N ARG A 159 -2.77 4.21 -18.69
CA ARG A 159 -4.21 4.19 -18.90
C ARG A 159 -4.83 2.80 -18.67
N GLY A 160 -4.08 1.89 -18.09
CA GLY A 160 -4.53 0.51 -17.82
C GLY A 160 -5.08 0.29 -16.42
N GLY A 161 -5.55 1.34 -15.75
CA GLY A 161 -6.11 1.22 -14.41
C GLY A 161 -5.05 1.18 -13.31
N GLY A 162 -3.87 1.71 -13.60
CA GLY A 162 -2.77 1.82 -12.62
C GLY A 162 -3.18 2.67 -11.42
N THR A 163 -2.66 2.32 -10.26
CA THR A 163 -2.87 3.15 -9.07
C THR A 163 -2.22 4.51 -9.27
N PHE A 164 -2.98 5.57 -9.04
CA PHE A 164 -2.42 6.93 -9.04
C PHE A 164 -1.80 7.22 -7.67
N ILE A 165 -0.67 7.90 -7.64
CA ILE A 165 -0.03 8.39 -6.42
C ILE A 165 0.21 9.89 -6.54
N ALA A 166 0.14 10.59 -5.40
CA ALA A 166 0.62 11.96 -5.27
C ALA A 166 1.99 11.86 -4.61
N ALA A 167 3.06 11.89 -5.43
CA ALA A 167 4.40 11.53 -4.97
C ALA A 167 4.97 12.49 -3.92
N ASP A 168 4.46 13.73 -3.87
CA ASP A 168 4.84 14.72 -2.87
C ASP A 168 3.92 14.73 -1.63
N SER A 169 2.88 13.88 -1.61
CA SER A 169 1.92 13.85 -0.50
C SER A 169 2.51 13.45 0.85
N PRO A 170 3.56 12.59 0.94
CA PRO A 170 4.04 12.19 2.27
C PRO A 170 4.44 13.35 3.16
N THR A 171 5.04 14.41 2.62
CA THR A 171 5.38 15.61 3.40
C THR A 171 4.11 16.31 3.92
N HIS A 172 3.07 16.39 3.09
CA HIS A 172 1.81 17.05 3.49
C HIS A 172 1.03 16.23 4.53
N VAL A 173 1.01 14.90 4.37
CA VAL A 173 0.41 13.99 5.36
C VAL A 173 1.19 14.06 6.68
N ALA A 174 2.53 14.12 6.62
CA ALA A 174 3.37 14.26 7.81
C ALA A 174 3.02 15.52 8.60
N GLN A 175 2.85 16.65 7.91
CA GLN A 175 2.49 17.92 8.56
C GLN A 175 1.09 17.85 9.19
N GLU A 176 0.16 17.19 8.53
CA GLU A 176 -1.19 16.99 9.08
C GLU A 176 -1.15 16.15 10.37
N LEU A 177 -0.40 15.06 10.35
CA LEU A 177 -0.24 14.21 11.54
C LEU A 177 0.46 14.93 12.69
N LEU A 178 1.48 15.75 12.40
CA LEU A 178 2.16 16.57 13.41
C LEU A 178 1.23 17.57 14.07
N ALA A 179 0.26 18.10 13.31
CA ALA A 179 -0.71 19.06 13.86
C ALA A 179 -1.73 18.37 14.79
N HIS A 180 -1.77 17.04 14.80
CA HIS A 180 -2.72 16.26 15.58
C HIS A 180 -1.99 15.23 16.46
N PRO A 181 -1.29 15.66 17.52
CA PRO A 181 -0.50 14.74 18.34
C PRO A 181 -1.34 13.69 19.07
N ASP A 182 -2.64 13.92 19.23
CA ASP A 182 -3.58 12.94 19.82
C ASP A 182 -4.10 11.95 18.78
N GLY A 183 -3.59 12.01 17.55
CA GLY A 183 -3.97 11.13 16.45
C GLY A 183 -5.20 11.60 15.68
N ILE A 184 -5.37 11.04 14.48
CA ILE A 184 -6.50 11.36 13.59
C ILE A 184 -7.29 10.07 13.35
N ASP A 185 -8.58 10.07 13.67
CA ASP A 185 -9.46 8.94 13.34
C ASP A 185 -9.62 8.84 11.83
N PRO A 186 -9.65 7.62 11.26
CA PRO A 186 -9.62 7.45 9.80
C PRO A 186 -10.77 8.15 9.09
N GLY A 187 -11.97 8.20 9.68
CA GLY A 187 -13.12 8.87 9.08
C GLY A 187 -13.08 10.39 9.12
N THR A 188 -12.09 10.98 9.82
CA THR A 188 -11.96 12.43 9.97
C THR A 188 -10.75 13.01 9.24
N PHE A 189 -9.97 12.19 8.54
CA PHE A 189 -8.78 12.64 7.82
C PHE A 189 -9.18 13.49 6.61
N ASP A 190 -8.71 14.75 6.56
CA ASP A 190 -9.11 15.69 5.49
C ASP A 190 -8.21 15.53 4.24
N PHE A 191 -8.34 14.38 3.58
CA PHE A 191 -7.60 14.12 2.34
C PHE A 191 -7.84 15.18 1.25
N PRO A 192 -9.10 15.70 1.07
CA PRO A 192 -9.31 16.76 0.08
C PRO A 192 -8.46 18.01 0.30
N SER A 193 -8.23 18.42 1.54
CA SER A 193 -7.38 19.59 1.81
C SER A 193 -5.91 19.29 1.59
N ILE A 194 -5.48 18.05 1.88
CA ILE A 194 -4.10 17.64 1.68
C ILE A 194 -3.78 17.53 0.19
N ILE A 195 -4.62 16.86 -0.59
CA ILE A 195 -4.34 16.59 -2.00
C ILE A 195 -4.25 17.88 -2.83
N ARG A 196 -4.99 18.92 -2.45
CA ARG A 196 -4.91 20.22 -3.14
C ARG A 196 -3.56 20.92 -2.99
N LYS A 197 -2.73 20.49 -2.02
CA LYS A 197 -1.37 21.02 -1.84
C LYS A 197 -0.36 20.29 -2.73
N CYS A 198 -0.74 19.12 -3.26
CA CYS A 198 0.17 18.28 -4.05
C CYS A 198 0.29 18.74 -5.50
N GLN A 199 1.46 18.54 -6.08
CA GLN A 199 1.77 18.96 -7.46
C GLN A 199 2.35 17.82 -8.31
N ASP A 200 2.80 16.72 -7.70
CA ASP A 200 3.47 15.62 -8.39
C ASP A 200 2.56 14.39 -8.41
N PHE A 201 1.82 14.23 -9.49
CA PHE A 201 0.87 13.13 -9.66
C PHE A 201 1.40 12.13 -10.70
N ARG A 202 1.47 10.85 -10.32
CA ARG A 202 2.01 9.79 -11.18
C ARG A 202 1.07 8.60 -11.24
N GLU A 203 1.14 7.85 -12.34
CA GLU A 203 0.45 6.56 -12.50
C GLU A 203 1.46 5.44 -12.31
N LEU A 204 1.17 4.47 -11.44
CA LEU A 204 2.03 3.30 -11.25
C LEU A 204 1.82 2.33 -12.40
N VAL A 205 2.88 2.06 -13.15
CA VAL A 205 2.87 1.17 -14.31
C VAL A 205 4.01 0.17 -14.21
N GLY A 206 3.83 -0.99 -14.85
CA GLY A 206 4.86 -2.03 -14.80
C GLY A 206 4.37 -3.34 -15.37
N LYS A 207 5.13 -4.39 -15.07
CA LYS A 207 4.84 -5.76 -15.52
C LYS A 207 4.31 -6.58 -14.36
N ALA A 208 3.64 -7.66 -14.69
CA ALA A 208 3.29 -8.66 -13.68
C ALA A 208 4.55 -9.08 -12.92
N GLY A 209 4.46 -9.11 -11.59
CA GLY A 209 5.60 -9.38 -10.72
C GLY A 209 6.31 -8.12 -10.21
N ASP A 210 5.98 -6.93 -10.68
CA ASP A 210 6.50 -5.68 -10.09
C ASP A 210 5.73 -5.35 -8.79
N UNK A 211 6.30 -4.82 -7.53
CA UNK A 211 5.82 -4.44 -6.45
C UNK A 211 6.22 -3.18 -6.26
N TYR A 212 5.46 -2.29 -6.09
CA TYR A 212 5.80 -0.97 -5.54
C TYR A 212 5.73 -1.05 -4.02
N ILE A 213 6.74 -0.47 -3.39
CA ILE A 213 6.79 -0.33 -1.94
C ILE A 213 6.71 1.17 -1.65
N UNK A 214 5.59 1.73 -1.09
CA UNK A 214 5.32 3.00 -0.93
C UNK A 214 5.35 3.20 0.50
N HIS A 215 5.77 4.40 1.05
CA HIS A 215 5.68 4.91 2.42
C HIS A 215 4.19 5.00 2.83
N PRO A 216 3.82 4.72 4.07
CA PRO A 216 2.39 4.68 4.45
C PRO A 216 1.67 6.04 4.39
N TYR A 217 2.39 7.13 4.23
CA TYR A 217 1.79 8.45 4.06
C TYR A 217 1.43 8.77 2.60
N MET A 218 1.80 7.90 1.66
CA MET A 218 1.55 8.16 0.23
C MET A 218 0.05 8.17 -0.06
N LEU A 219 -0.48 9.32 -0.47
CA LEU A 219 -1.86 9.39 -0.96
C LEU A 219 -1.94 8.72 -2.32
N HIS A 220 -2.97 7.91 -2.48
CA HIS A 220 -3.16 7.17 -3.72
C HIS A 220 -4.65 7.10 -4.07
N ALA A 221 -4.93 6.73 -5.32
CA ALA A 221 -6.30 6.67 -5.82
C ALA A 221 -6.43 5.62 -6.93
N SER A 222 -7.63 5.10 -7.11
CA SER A 222 -7.96 4.23 -8.23
C SER A 222 -8.08 5.05 -9.51
N SER A 223 -7.72 4.45 -10.64
CA SER A 223 -7.89 5.06 -11.96
C SER A 223 -8.78 4.20 -12.86
N ALA A 224 -9.32 4.82 -13.90
CA ALA A 224 -10.09 4.11 -14.92
C ALA A 224 -9.15 3.26 -15.79
N ASN A 225 -9.61 2.07 -16.16
CA ASN A 225 -8.85 1.14 -16.99
C ASN A 225 -9.37 1.21 -18.44
N HIS A 226 -8.48 1.49 -19.38
CA HIS A 226 -8.79 1.58 -20.82
C HIS A 226 -7.94 0.63 -21.68
N ALA A 227 -7.25 -0.34 -21.03
CA ALA A 227 -6.27 -1.20 -21.74
C ALA A 227 -6.87 -2.40 -22.48
N GLY A 228 -8.19 -2.59 -22.41
CA GLY A 228 -8.84 -3.71 -23.09
C GLY A 228 -8.73 -5.05 -22.35
N ARG A 229 -8.11 -5.07 -21.19
CA ARG A 229 -7.97 -6.26 -20.35
C ARG A 229 -8.07 -5.90 -18.87
N PRO A 230 -8.45 -6.84 -17.99
CA PRO A 230 -8.48 -6.55 -16.56
C PRO A 230 -7.10 -6.22 -16.00
N ARG A 231 -7.04 -5.29 -15.06
CA ARG A 231 -5.86 -5.03 -14.24
C ARG A 231 -6.06 -5.74 -12.90
N VAL A 232 -5.08 -6.54 -12.48
CA VAL A 232 -5.15 -7.30 -11.22
C VAL A 232 -3.98 -6.90 -10.34
N ILE A 233 -4.28 -6.40 -9.15
CA ILE A 233 -3.26 -6.06 -8.14
C ILE A 233 -3.70 -6.62 -6.78
N SER A 234 -2.76 -6.60 -5.83
CA SER A 234 -3.07 -6.70 -4.40
C SER A 234 -2.29 -5.63 -3.65
N ASN A 235 -2.82 -5.20 -2.48
CA ASN A 235 -2.17 -4.23 -1.61
C ASN A 235 -2.12 -4.75 -0.17
N PRO A 236 -1.38 -5.86 0.05
CA PRO A 236 -1.32 -6.45 1.39
C PRO A 236 -0.64 -5.51 2.38
N PRO A 237 -1.21 -5.29 3.57
CA PRO A 237 -0.60 -4.42 4.57
C PRO A 237 0.59 -5.09 5.26
N VAL A 238 1.53 -4.26 5.75
CA VAL A 238 2.63 -4.70 6.61
C VAL A 238 2.44 -4.04 7.97
N VAL A 239 2.25 -4.84 9.02
CA VAL A 239 2.05 -4.38 10.39
C VAL A 239 3.33 -4.67 11.19
N LEU A 240 3.73 -3.74 12.05
CA LEU A 240 4.87 -3.93 12.95
C LEU A 240 4.39 -4.28 14.36
N LYS A 241 5.27 -4.90 15.16
CA LYS A 241 4.99 -5.21 16.56
C LYS A 241 4.91 -3.96 17.42
N ASP A 242 5.75 -2.96 17.09
CA ASP A 242 5.89 -1.73 17.87
C ASP A 242 5.81 -0.50 16.95
N PRO A 243 5.44 0.66 17.47
CA PRO A 243 5.49 1.91 16.71
C PRO A 243 6.88 2.20 16.11
N LEU A 244 6.93 3.07 15.12
CA LEU A 244 8.21 3.52 14.55
C LEU A 244 9.02 4.26 15.63
N ARG A 245 10.34 4.02 15.67
CA ARG A 245 11.24 4.52 16.71
C ARG A 245 11.79 5.91 16.36
N LEU A 246 10.90 6.85 16.07
CA LEU A 246 11.27 8.16 15.52
C LEU A 246 12.02 9.07 16.50
N ASP A 247 12.12 8.67 17.77
CA ASP A 247 12.83 9.40 18.82
C ASP A 247 14.25 8.84 19.08
N HIS A 248 14.71 7.86 18.30
CA HIS A 248 16.04 7.25 18.43
C HIS A 248 17.08 8.02 17.60
N ASN A 249 18.37 7.64 17.75
CA ASN A 249 19.45 8.21 16.94
C ASN A 249 19.26 7.81 15.47
N PHE A 250 19.46 8.74 14.56
CA PHE A 250 19.19 8.55 13.13
C PHE A 250 19.91 7.31 12.56
N GLU A 251 21.13 7.05 13.01
CA GLU A 251 21.94 5.93 12.53
C GLU A 251 21.40 4.55 12.95
N ASP A 252 20.56 4.52 13.99
CA ASP A 252 19.97 3.30 14.52
C ASP A 252 18.60 3.01 13.88
N LEU A 253 18.10 3.93 13.04
CA LEU A 253 16.77 3.83 12.46
C LEU A 253 16.75 3.00 11.18
N SER A 254 15.66 2.29 10.97
CA SER A 254 15.37 1.64 9.70
C SER A 254 15.19 2.67 8.58
N LEU A 255 15.28 2.21 7.33
CA LEU A 255 15.06 3.09 6.17
C LEU A 255 13.68 3.75 6.23
N LEU A 256 12.65 3.01 6.64
CA LEU A 256 11.30 3.54 6.82
C LEU A 256 11.27 4.68 7.85
N GLU A 257 11.92 4.48 9.00
CA GLU A 257 11.96 5.47 10.07
C GLU A 257 12.74 6.73 9.64
N GLN A 258 13.87 6.53 8.96
CA GLN A 258 14.64 7.65 8.41
C GLN A 258 13.80 8.46 7.41
N THR A 259 13.06 7.76 6.54
CA THR A 259 12.18 8.38 5.55
C THR A 259 11.04 9.12 6.23
N THR A 260 10.47 8.55 7.29
CA THR A 260 9.42 9.21 8.05
C THR A 260 9.94 10.54 8.64
N LEU A 261 11.13 10.52 9.26
CA LEU A 261 11.74 11.76 9.81
C LEU A 261 12.05 12.77 8.71
N HIS A 262 12.46 12.29 7.52
CA HIS A 262 12.69 13.17 6.36
C HIS A 262 11.42 13.95 6.00
N PHE A 263 10.26 13.28 6.02
CA PHE A 263 8.97 13.94 5.70
C PHE A 263 8.46 14.82 6.85
N LEU A 264 8.71 14.42 8.10
CA LEU A 264 8.31 15.24 9.27
C LEU A 264 9.08 16.55 9.34
N LYS A 265 10.36 16.56 8.97
CA LYS A 265 11.26 17.75 8.97
C LYS A 265 11.42 18.39 10.34
N THR A 266 11.18 17.61 11.40
CA THR A 266 11.29 18.09 12.78
C THR A 266 11.53 16.91 13.71
N LYS A 267 11.98 17.22 14.94
CA LYS A 267 12.08 16.20 15.99
C LYS A 267 10.69 15.68 16.34
N PHE A 268 10.60 14.39 16.58
CA PHE A 268 9.37 13.73 16.96
C PHE A 268 9.32 13.52 18.47
N THR A 269 8.13 13.67 19.04
CA THR A 269 7.84 13.30 20.41
C THR A 269 6.70 12.29 20.39
N PRO A 270 6.90 11.07 20.89
CA PRO A 270 5.83 10.07 20.88
C PRO A 270 4.57 10.54 21.61
N PRO A 271 3.38 10.22 21.10
CA PRO A 271 2.15 10.51 21.81
C PRO A 271 2.06 9.67 23.09
N PRO A 272 1.30 10.12 24.08
CA PRO A 272 1.12 9.31 25.29
C PRO A 272 0.40 8.00 24.96
N GLU A 273 0.73 6.93 25.69
CA GLU A 273 0.13 5.61 25.49
C GLU A 273 -1.39 5.66 25.52
N SER A 274 -1.95 6.51 26.39
CA SER A 274 -3.40 6.68 26.53
C SER A 274 -4.09 7.21 25.28
N ALA A 275 -3.35 7.84 24.34
CA ALA A 275 -3.91 8.32 23.08
C ALA A 275 -4.09 7.19 22.05
N ARG A 276 -3.40 6.06 22.26
CA ARG A 276 -3.38 4.95 21.30
C ARG A 276 -4.51 3.96 21.55
N ALA A 277 -5.75 4.38 21.36
CA ALA A 277 -6.89 3.47 21.46
C ALA A 277 -6.79 2.41 20.36
N ALA A 278 -6.88 1.14 20.73
CA ALA A 278 -6.80 0.04 19.78
C ALA A 278 -8.11 -0.09 18.98
N TYR A 279 -7.97 -0.19 17.67
CA TYR A 279 -9.10 -0.45 16.77
C TYR A 279 -9.06 -1.89 16.23
N TRP A 280 -8.17 -2.71 16.75
CA TRP A 280 -8.04 -4.10 16.35
C TRP A 280 -7.83 -5.00 17.57
N TRP A 281 -7.90 -6.29 17.33
CA TRP A 281 -7.72 -7.30 18.36
C TRP A 281 -7.08 -8.54 17.77
N GLU A 282 -6.36 -9.27 18.60
CA GLU A 282 -5.71 -10.50 18.22
C GLU A 282 -6.76 -11.60 17.98
N VAL A 283 -6.59 -12.34 16.90
CA VAL A 283 -7.42 -13.51 16.60
C VAL A 283 -6.66 -14.73 17.12
N GLY A 284 -7.25 -15.39 18.14
CA GLY A 284 -6.67 -16.57 18.78
C GLY A 284 -6.62 -17.82 17.92
#